data_450f909a3ebde28821c848778fc13b79
#
_entry.id   450f909a3ebde28821c848778fc13b79
#
_cell.length_a   1.000
_cell.length_b   1.000
_cell.length_c   1.000
_cell.angle_alpha   90.00
_cell.angle_beta   90.00
_cell.angle_gamma   90.00
#
_symmetry.space_group_name_H-M   'P 1'
#
loop_
_entity.id
_entity.type
_entity.pdbx_description
1 polymer ?
#
loop_
_entity_poly.entity_id
_entity_poly.type
_entity_poly.pdbx_seq_one_letter_code
_entity_poly.pdbx_strand_id
1 'polypeptide(L)'
;MTAYRFHAFLLLALANLIWSGNWIAGRALRDAFDPLSLNFWRWLLAAAVLAPFALRGLRGKGALIRRHAGILLLLALSGVAAFHSLVYLGLRSTPAVNAVLLNSSIPLFMMLCSWIIEGERAAPRQIAGMLLSLAGILVILSRGEPASLLQLELHGGDLWILLGMPIFGIYSVLLKRRPAGLGGLEFLFVISALGVLIMAPVAAALAWHTPPRWPDAAAASGVVYMALGASVLAYICWNRGVSVVGANAAGFTVHLLPAFGALLAVLFLGEAFAGYHAAGIAVILAGVFVATRPAS
;
A
#
# COMPACT_ATOMS: atom_id res chain seq x y z
N MET A 1 -12.27 -22.59 6.55
CA MET A 1 -11.13 -21.65 6.76
C MET A 1 -10.71 -21.79 8.22
N THR A 2 -9.42 -22.03 8.52
CA THR A 2 -8.98 -22.09 9.92
C THR A 2 -9.10 -20.70 10.56
N ALA A 3 -9.37 -20.60 11.88
CA ALA A 3 -9.49 -19.33 12.60
C ALA A 3 -8.26 -18.42 12.37
N TYR A 4 -7.07 -19.03 12.27
CA TYR A 4 -5.82 -18.31 12.02
C TYR A 4 -5.78 -17.59 10.65
N ARG A 5 -6.26 -18.23 9.59
CA ARG A 5 -6.36 -17.60 8.26
C ARG A 5 -7.41 -16.49 8.24
N PHE A 6 -8.52 -16.66 8.94
CA PHE A 6 -9.56 -15.63 9.06
C PHE A 6 -9.00 -14.36 9.69
N HIS A 7 -8.27 -14.50 10.81
CA HIS A 7 -7.62 -13.34 11.44
C HIS A 7 -6.60 -12.64 10.50
N ALA A 8 -5.87 -13.41 9.68
CA ALA A 8 -4.95 -12.82 8.72
C ALA A 8 -5.68 -11.98 7.67
N PHE A 9 -6.84 -12.41 7.18
CA PHE A 9 -7.65 -11.62 6.26
C PHE A 9 -8.26 -10.38 6.91
N LEU A 10 -8.63 -10.43 8.19
CA LEU A 10 -9.05 -9.24 8.94
C LEU A 10 -7.91 -8.21 9.06
N LEU A 11 -6.69 -8.66 9.33
CA LEU A 11 -5.53 -7.77 9.34
C LEU A 11 -5.27 -7.13 7.98
N LEU A 12 -5.38 -7.90 6.90
CA LEU A 12 -5.25 -7.38 5.52
C LEU A 12 -6.35 -6.39 5.18
N ALA A 13 -7.59 -6.66 5.59
CA ALA A 13 -8.71 -5.72 5.40
C ALA A 13 -8.48 -4.41 6.19
N LEU A 14 -8.01 -4.51 7.44
CA LEU A 14 -7.64 -3.33 8.24
C LEU A 14 -6.51 -2.52 7.60
N ALA A 15 -5.48 -3.19 7.06
CA ALA A 15 -4.42 -2.50 6.33
C ALA A 15 -4.96 -1.72 5.12
N ASN A 16 -5.84 -2.34 4.33
CA ASN A 16 -6.46 -1.68 3.18
C ASN A 16 -7.40 -0.54 3.57
N LEU A 17 -8.15 -0.66 4.67
CA LEU A 17 -8.96 0.43 5.22
C LEU A 17 -8.09 1.64 5.57
N ILE A 18 -6.99 1.42 6.29
CA ILE A 18 -6.06 2.49 6.66
C ILE A 18 -5.40 3.09 5.41
N TRP A 19 -5.02 2.26 4.44
CA TRP A 19 -4.44 2.77 3.19
C TRP A 19 -5.44 3.53 2.33
N SER A 20 -6.73 3.23 2.38
CA SER A 20 -7.76 4.05 1.71
C SER A 20 -7.70 5.50 2.18
N GLY A 21 -7.61 5.72 3.51
CA GLY A 21 -7.40 7.05 4.07
C GLY A 21 -6.05 7.66 3.69
N ASN A 22 -4.99 6.85 3.53
CA ASN A 22 -3.68 7.35 3.10
C ASN A 22 -3.69 7.92 1.67
N TRP A 23 -4.48 7.34 0.76
CA TRP A 23 -4.66 7.90 -0.59
C TRP A 23 -5.36 9.26 -0.54
N ILE A 24 -6.39 9.39 0.29
CA ILE A 24 -7.11 10.65 0.52
C ILE A 24 -6.15 11.69 1.12
N ALA A 25 -5.41 11.34 2.18
CA ALA A 25 -4.44 12.21 2.81
C ALA A 25 -3.31 12.64 1.84
N GLY A 26 -2.77 11.69 1.06
CA GLY A 26 -1.74 11.98 0.06
C GLY A 26 -2.19 13.00 -0.99
N ARG A 27 -3.46 12.90 -1.42
CA ARG A 27 -4.04 13.87 -2.34
C ARG A 27 -4.31 15.23 -1.68
N ALA A 28 -4.77 15.24 -0.45
CA ALA A 28 -5.01 16.48 0.30
C ALA A 28 -3.71 17.25 0.58
N LEU A 29 -2.60 16.54 0.78
CA LEU A 29 -1.31 17.14 1.12
C LEU A 29 -0.42 17.48 -0.10
N ARG A 30 -0.86 17.20 -1.32
CA ARG A 30 -0.06 17.34 -2.55
C ARG A 30 0.46 18.77 -2.81
N ASP A 31 -0.28 19.79 -2.34
CA ASP A 31 0.06 21.19 -2.50
C ASP A 31 0.83 21.75 -1.29
N ALA A 32 0.74 21.07 -0.13
CA ALA A 32 1.43 21.44 1.10
C ALA A 32 2.86 20.88 1.18
N PHE A 33 3.11 19.74 0.54
CA PHE A 33 4.41 19.07 0.59
C PHE A 33 4.90 18.65 -0.80
N ASP A 34 6.21 18.71 -1.00
CA ASP A 34 6.84 17.95 -2.07
C ASP A 34 6.63 16.45 -1.83
N PRO A 35 6.27 15.64 -2.85
CA PRO A 35 5.98 14.22 -2.70
C PRO A 35 7.09 13.39 -2.07
N LEU A 36 8.34 13.66 -2.44
CA LEU A 36 9.49 12.91 -1.92
C LEU A 36 9.78 13.31 -0.47
N SER A 37 9.64 14.60 -0.17
CA SER A 37 9.72 15.12 1.20
C SER A 37 8.61 14.56 2.09
N LEU A 38 7.37 14.48 1.59
CA LEU A 38 6.24 13.88 2.31
C LEU A 38 6.54 12.41 2.67
N ASN A 39 7.04 11.62 1.70
CA ASN A 39 7.40 10.23 1.95
C ASN A 39 8.55 10.12 2.96
N PHE A 40 9.57 10.97 2.86
CA PHE A 40 10.68 11.00 3.81
C PHE A 40 10.20 11.29 5.24
N TRP A 41 9.43 12.37 5.46
CA TRP A 41 8.98 12.77 6.80
C TRP A 41 8.04 11.74 7.44
N ARG A 42 7.12 11.16 6.66
CA ARG A 42 6.25 10.11 7.20
C ARG A 42 7.03 8.89 7.68
N TRP A 43 8.04 8.44 6.94
CA TRP A 43 8.83 7.29 7.31
C TRP A 43 9.88 7.61 8.39
N LEU A 44 10.40 8.82 8.43
CA LEU A 44 11.23 9.28 9.54
C LEU A 44 10.46 9.26 10.85
N LEU A 45 9.24 9.80 10.87
CA LEU A 45 8.38 9.77 12.05
C LEU A 45 8.00 8.33 12.41
N ALA A 46 7.67 7.48 11.45
CA ALA A 46 7.39 6.06 11.68
C ALA A 46 8.59 5.33 12.31
N ALA A 47 9.81 5.55 11.80
CA ALA A 47 11.03 4.98 12.36
C ALA A 47 11.29 5.50 13.79
N ALA A 48 11.10 6.80 14.03
CA ALA A 48 11.24 7.38 15.37
C ALA A 48 10.29 6.75 16.39
N VAL A 49 9.03 6.54 16.01
CA VAL A 49 8.02 5.90 16.88
C VAL A 49 8.31 4.41 17.09
N LEU A 50 8.82 3.70 16.07
CA LEU A 50 9.18 2.28 16.20
C LEU A 50 10.46 2.06 17.03
N ALA A 51 11.37 3.04 17.07
CA ALA A 51 12.69 2.91 17.69
C ALA A 51 12.64 2.40 19.16
N PRO A 52 11.85 2.98 20.09
CA PRO A 52 11.84 2.53 21.48
C PRO A 52 11.39 1.08 21.66
N PHE A 53 10.56 0.57 20.76
CA PHE A 53 10.04 -0.79 20.78
C PHE A 53 10.98 -1.80 20.10
N ALA A 54 11.69 -1.37 19.05
CA ALA A 54 12.52 -2.25 18.23
C ALA A 54 13.98 -2.33 18.71
N LEU A 55 14.57 -1.23 19.20
CA LEU A 55 16.01 -1.16 19.51
C LEU A 55 16.45 -2.15 20.60
N ARG A 56 15.58 -2.41 21.59
CA ARG A 56 15.90 -3.42 22.63
C ARG A 56 16.06 -4.81 22.02
N GLY A 57 15.13 -5.21 21.14
CA GLY A 57 15.15 -6.50 20.46
C GLY A 57 16.25 -6.64 19.40
N LEU A 58 16.81 -5.52 18.92
CA LEU A 58 17.91 -5.50 17.95
C LEU A 58 19.30 -5.65 18.57
N ARG A 59 19.41 -5.58 19.91
CA ARG A 59 20.70 -5.77 20.60
C ARG A 59 21.30 -7.13 20.24
N GLY A 60 22.57 -7.13 19.81
CA GLY A 60 23.28 -8.33 19.38
C GLY A 60 22.93 -8.86 17.98
N LYS A 61 21.95 -8.26 17.26
CA LYS A 61 21.53 -8.72 15.92
C LYS A 61 22.28 -8.04 14.76
N GLY A 62 23.32 -7.26 15.02
CA GLY A 62 24.08 -6.55 13.97
C GLY A 62 24.69 -7.48 12.92
N ALA A 63 25.19 -8.65 13.31
CA ALA A 63 25.71 -9.66 12.38
C ALA A 63 24.60 -10.23 11.49
N LEU A 64 23.41 -10.49 12.03
CA LEU A 64 22.24 -10.96 11.28
C LEU A 64 21.83 -9.92 10.23
N ILE A 65 21.73 -8.64 10.61
CA ILE A 65 21.38 -7.55 9.71
C ILE A 65 22.40 -7.42 8.58
N ARG A 66 23.70 -7.43 8.89
CA ARG A 66 24.77 -7.37 7.88
C ARG A 66 24.73 -8.54 6.92
N ARG A 67 24.53 -9.77 7.43
CA ARG A 67 24.42 -10.98 6.59
C ARG A 67 23.27 -10.91 5.61
N HIS A 68 22.16 -10.25 5.97
CA HIS A 68 20.96 -10.12 5.16
C HIS A 68 20.77 -8.70 4.59
N ALA A 69 21.84 -7.90 4.54
CA ALA A 69 21.73 -6.50 4.13
C ALA A 69 21.10 -6.32 2.74
N GLY A 70 21.43 -7.18 1.77
CA GLY A 70 20.88 -7.10 0.41
C GLY A 70 19.36 -7.22 0.36
N ILE A 71 18.79 -8.23 1.04
CA ILE A 71 17.32 -8.38 1.06
C ILE A 71 16.65 -7.28 1.88
N LEU A 72 17.25 -6.82 2.99
CA LEU A 72 16.71 -5.73 3.79
C LEU A 72 16.74 -4.40 3.03
N LEU A 73 17.81 -4.12 2.28
CA LEU A 73 17.88 -2.94 1.40
C LEU A 73 16.85 -3.01 0.28
N LEU A 74 16.66 -4.16 -0.34
CA LEU A 74 15.67 -4.33 -1.41
C LEU A 74 14.23 -4.16 -0.88
N LEU A 75 13.94 -4.68 0.32
CA LEU A 75 12.66 -4.48 1.00
C LEU A 75 12.46 -3.03 1.45
N ALA A 76 13.50 -2.35 1.91
CA ALA A 76 13.46 -0.93 2.25
C ALA A 76 13.25 -0.06 1.01
N LEU A 77 13.97 -0.37 -0.08
CA LEU A 77 13.81 0.35 -1.35
C LEU A 77 12.41 0.18 -1.91
N SER A 78 11.92 -1.06 -2.02
CA SER A 78 10.62 -1.35 -2.63
C SER A 78 9.43 -0.96 -1.75
N GLY A 79 9.46 -1.30 -0.45
CA GLY A 79 8.31 -1.09 0.44
C GLY A 79 8.25 0.30 1.10
N VAL A 80 9.39 0.99 1.21
CA VAL A 80 9.49 2.26 1.94
C VAL A 80 9.81 3.42 1.00
N ALA A 81 10.93 3.35 0.29
CA ALA A 81 11.41 4.48 -0.48
C ALA A 81 10.69 4.64 -1.82
N ALA A 82 10.69 3.61 -2.69
CA ALA A 82 10.26 3.78 -4.08
C ALA A 82 8.74 3.80 -4.26
N PHE A 83 8.01 2.81 -3.72
CA PHE A 83 6.57 2.68 -3.98
C PHE A 83 5.79 3.96 -3.67
N HIS A 84 5.89 4.45 -2.43
CA HIS A 84 5.13 5.63 -2.03
C HIS A 84 5.63 6.92 -2.68
N SER A 85 6.93 7.04 -2.94
CA SER A 85 7.48 8.18 -3.68
C SER A 85 6.86 8.28 -5.08
N LEU A 86 6.78 7.17 -5.80
CA LEU A 86 6.17 7.11 -7.13
C LEU A 86 4.67 7.40 -7.07
N VAL A 87 3.95 6.81 -6.10
CA VAL A 87 2.52 7.09 -5.90
C VAL A 87 2.27 8.56 -5.64
N TYR A 88 3.03 9.19 -4.74
CA TYR A 88 2.82 10.61 -4.43
C TYR A 88 3.24 11.55 -5.57
N LEU A 89 4.28 11.20 -6.34
CA LEU A 89 4.61 11.92 -7.58
C LEU A 89 3.44 11.86 -8.56
N GLY A 90 2.84 10.68 -8.74
CA GLY A 90 1.69 10.50 -9.61
C GLY A 90 0.46 11.28 -9.15
N LEU A 91 0.16 11.28 -7.85
CA LEU A 91 -1.01 11.98 -7.29
C LEU A 91 -0.99 13.51 -7.46
N ARG A 92 0.14 14.11 -7.87
CA ARG A 92 0.18 15.54 -8.22
C ARG A 92 -0.67 15.88 -9.43
N SER A 93 -0.68 15.01 -10.44
CA SER A 93 -1.33 15.26 -11.74
C SER A 93 -2.37 14.21 -12.13
N THR A 94 -2.44 13.07 -11.45
CA THR A 94 -3.40 12.00 -11.73
C THR A 94 -4.74 12.26 -11.03
N PRO A 95 -5.88 12.21 -11.73
CA PRO A 95 -7.20 12.22 -11.11
C PRO A 95 -7.40 11.02 -10.17
N ALA A 96 -8.25 11.18 -9.14
CA ALA A 96 -8.50 10.12 -8.17
C ALA A 96 -9.03 8.82 -8.81
N VAL A 97 -9.86 8.93 -9.84
CA VAL A 97 -10.43 7.79 -10.58
C VAL A 97 -9.31 6.97 -11.22
N ASN A 98 -8.41 7.61 -11.97
CA ASN A 98 -7.26 6.94 -12.59
C ASN A 98 -6.35 6.31 -11.53
N ALA A 99 -6.07 7.03 -10.45
CA ALA A 99 -5.21 6.55 -9.38
C ALA A 99 -5.76 5.26 -8.74
N VAL A 100 -7.08 5.20 -8.48
CA VAL A 100 -7.75 4.01 -7.95
C VAL A 100 -7.74 2.86 -8.95
N LEU A 101 -8.01 3.15 -10.23
CA LEU A 101 -7.98 2.14 -11.30
C LEU A 101 -6.58 1.53 -11.45
N LEU A 102 -5.54 2.37 -11.50
CA LEU A 102 -4.14 1.92 -11.58
C LEU A 102 -3.73 1.11 -10.34
N ASN A 103 -4.11 1.56 -9.14
CA ASN A 103 -3.86 0.82 -7.91
C ASN A 103 -4.52 -0.58 -7.92
N SER A 104 -5.66 -0.71 -8.60
CA SER A 104 -6.36 -2.00 -8.74
C SER A 104 -5.59 -3.01 -9.61
N SER A 105 -4.50 -2.60 -10.26
CA SER A 105 -3.57 -3.52 -10.95
C SER A 105 -2.58 -4.22 -10.00
N ILE A 106 -2.48 -3.82 -8.73
CA ILE A 106 -1.56 -4.44 -7.74
C ILE A 106 -1.69 -5.97 -7.68
N PRO A 107 -2.88 -6.60 -7.59
CA PRO A 107 -2.98 -8.04 -7.56
C PRO A 107 -2.38 -8.72 -8.79
N LEU A 108 -2.55 -8.12 -9.97
CA LEU A 108 -1.94 -8.60 -11.21
C LEU A 108 -0.40 -8.59 -11.12
N PHE A 109 0.18 -7.48 -10.69
CA PHE A 109 1.63 -7.37 -10.53
C PHE A 109 2.14 -8.27 -9.40
N MET A 110 1.38 -8.48 -8.32
CA MET A 110 1.76 -9.43 -7.27
C MET A 110 1.78 -10.87 -7.79
N MET A 111 0.80 -11.28 -8.59
CA MET A 111 0.81 -12.60 -9.24
C MET A 111 1.99 -12.74 -10.21
N LEU A 112 2.27 -11.72 -11.01
CA LEU A 112 3.41 -11.70 -11.94
C LEU A 112 4.74 -11.79 -11.20
N CYS A 113 4.94 -10.98 -10.16
CA CYS A 113 6.12 -11.02 -9.31
C CYS A 113 6.28 -12.38 -8.59
N SER A 114 5.17 -12.96 -8.09
CA SER A 114 5.19 -14.27 -7.45
C SER A 114 5.59 -15.37 -8.44
N TRP A 115 5.10 -15.31 -9.66
CA TRP A 115 5.51 -16.24 -10.72
C TRP A 115 6.98 -16.08 -11.12
N ILE A 116 7.45 -14.85 -11.33
CA ILE A 116 8.85 -14.60 -11.77
C ILE A 116 9.84 -14.91 -10.65
N ILE A 117 9.54 -14.54 -9.40
CA ILE A 117 10.50 -14.59 -8.27
C ILE A 117 10.46 -15.95 -7.56
N GLU A 118 9.26 -16.55 -7.42
CA GLU A 118 9.01 -17.75 -6.63
C GLU A 118 8.54 -18.95 -7.47
N GLY A 119 8.24 -18.76 -8.76
CA GLY A 119 7.68 -19.80 -9.64
C GLY A 119 6.19 -20.13 -9.33
N GLU A 120 5.56 -19.40 -8.43
CA GLU A 120 4.17 -19.63 -8.02
C GLU A 120 3.19 -19.09 -9.06
N ARG A 121 2.48 -19.98 -9.75
CA ARG A 121 1.47 -19.62 -10.75
C ARG A 121 0.13 -19.35 -10.08
N ALA A 122 -0.59 -18.34 -10.57
CA ALA A 122 -1.95 -18.06 -10.15
C ALA A 122 -2.89 -19.20 -10.58
N ALA A 123 -3.75 -19.66 -9.67
CA ALA A 123 -4.78 -20.63 -9.99
C ALA A 123 -5.91 -19.97 -10.82
N PRO A 124 -6.59 -20.69 -11.72
CA PRO A 124 -7.70 -20.15 -12.54
C PRO A 124 -8.76 -19.40 -11.72
N ARG A 125 -9.11 -19.91 -10.54
CA ARG A 125 -10.07 -19.27 -9.63
C ARG A 125 -9.55 -17.91 -9.10
N GLN A 126 -8.24 -17.75 -8.92
CA GLN A 126 -7.63 -16.49 -8.49
C GLN A 126 -7.78 -15.44 -9.59
N ILE A 127 -7.56 -15.85 -10.84
CA ILE A 127 -7.76 -15.00 -12.01
C ILE A 127 -9.25 -14.62 -12.15
N ALA A 128 -10.16 -15.60 -12.03
CA ALA A 128 -11.59 -15.34 -12.09
C ALA A 128 -12.06 -14.39 -10.99
N GLY A 129 -11.62 -14.61 -9.74
CA GLY A 129 -11.94 -13.72 -8.62
C GLY A 129 -11.36 -12.31 -8.78
N MET A 130 -10.14 -12.19 -9.35
CA MET A 130 -9.54 -10.90 -9.69
C MET A 130 -10.38 -10.15 -10.72
N LEU A 131 -10.76 -10.80 -11.82
CA LEU A 131 -11.58 -10.19 -12.86
C LEU A 131 -12.95 -9.78 -12.33
N LEU A 132 -13.56 -10.62 -11.49
CA LEU A 132 -14.85 -10.30 -10.85
C LEU A 132 -14.74 -9.09 -9.94
N SER A 133 -13.72 -9.03 -9.06
CA SER A 133 -13.53 -7.88 -8.19
C SER A 133 -13.17 -6.61 -8.97
N LEU A 134 -12.42 -6.72 -10.07
CA LEU A 134 -12.15 -5.59 -10.95
C LEU A 134 -13.44 -5.05 -11.60
N ALA A 135 -14.35 -5.93 -12.02
CA ALA A 135 -15.66 -5.51 -12.52
C ALA A 135 -16.43 -4.70 -11.47
N GLY A 136 -16.41 -5.11 -10.19
CA GLY A 136 -17.02 -4.34 -9.10
C GLY A 136 -16.38 -2.96 -8.90
N ILE A 137 -15.06 -2.86 -9.05
CA ILE A 137 -14.34 -1.58 -9.00
C ILE A 137 -14.79 -0.67 -10.14
N LEU A 138 -14.91 -1.20 -11.36
CA LEU A 138 -15.40 -0.44 -12.53
C LEU A 138 -16.82 0.06 -12.32
N VAL A 139 -17.70 -0.71 -11.66
CA VAL A 139 -19.06 -0.26 -11.31
C VAL A 139 -19.02 0.95 -10.38
N ILE A 140 -18.15 0.96 -9.36
CA ILE A 140 -18.01 2.11 -8.46
C ILE A 140 -17.45 3.31 -9.21
N LEU A 141 -16.37 3.14 -9.99
CA LEU A 141 -15.68 4.22 -10.70
C LEU A 141 -16.54 4.85 -11.79
N SER A 142 -17.34 4.05 -12.50
CA SER A 142 -18.28 4.53 -13.51
C SER A 142 -19.54 5.16 -12.93
N ARG A 143 -19.73 5.12 -11.61
CA ARG A 143 -20.98 5.53 -10.94
C ARG A 143 -22.22 4.83 -11.50
N GLY A 144 -22.06 3.60 -12.02
CA GLY A 144 -23.12 2.83 -12.69
C GLY A 144 -23.34 3.20 -14.15
N GLU A 145 -22.55 4.09 -14.74
CA GLU A 145 -22.61 4.51 -16.14
C GLU A 145 -21.33 4.08 -16.88
N PRO A 146 -21.28 2.88 -17.50
CA PRO A 146 -20.07 2.35 -18.12
C PRO A 146 -19.46 3.25 -19.20
N ALA A 147 -20.30 4.05 -19.89
CA ALA A 147 -19.84 4.99 -20.91
C ALA A 147 -18.88 6.07 -20.35
N SER A 148 -18.97 6.39 -19.06
CA SER A 148 -18.06 7.35 -18.42
C SER A 148 -16.60 6.87 -18.39
N LEU A 149 -16.37 5.56 -18.43
CA LEU A 149 -15.02 4.98 -18.49
C LEU A 149 -14.33 5.23 -19.84
N LEU A 150 -15.09 5.49 -20.90
CA LEU A 150 -14.54 5.83 -22.23
C LEU A 150 -13.99 7.27 -22.27
N GLN A 151 -14.32 8.08 -21.26
CA GLN A 151 -13.86 9.46 -21.14
C GLN A 151 -12.60 9.59 -20.26
N LEU A 152 -12.03 8.46 -19.84
CA LEU A 152 -10.78 8.47 -19.05
C LEU A 152 -9.62 8.94 -19.92
N GLU A 153 -9.02 10.05 -19.53
CA GLU A 153 -7.83 10.58 -20.16
C GLU A 153 -6.58 10.12 -19.41
N LEU A 154 -5.50 9.88 -20.16
CA LEU A 154 -4.20 9.54 -19.58
C LEU A 154 -3.49 10.83 -19.15
N HIS A 155 -2.96 10.82 -17.95
CA HIS A 155 -2.21 11.92 -17.36
C HIS A 155 -0.75 11.52 -17.12
N GLY A 156 0.17 12.46 -17.16
CA GLY A 156 1.59 12.16 -16.92
C GLY A 156 1.88 11.49 -15.57
N GLY A 157 1.05 11.75 -14.56
CA GLY A 157 1.14 11.10 -13.25
C GLY A 157 0.75 9.62 -13.25
N ASP A 158 -0.05 9.16 -14.22
CA ASP A 158 -0.52 7.78 -14.31
C ASP A 158 0.66 6.81 -14.46
N LEU A 159 1.69 7.23 -15.21
CA LEU A 159 2.91 6.43 -15.38
C LEU A 159 3.66 6.22 -14.05
N TRP A 160 3.77 7.26 -13.23
CA TRP A 160 4.42 7.14 -11.92
C TRP A 160 3.69 6.17 -11.01
N ILE A 161 2.35 6.24 -10.97
CA ILE A 161 1.53 5.30 -10.19
C ILE A 161 1.72 3.89 -10.73
N LEU A 162 1.59 3.69 -12.04
CA LEU A 162 1.73 2.37 -12.68
C LEU A 162 3.10 1.72 -12.41
N LEU A 163 4.19 2.50 -12.45
CA LEU A 163 5.53 2.04 -12.10
C LEU A 163 5.65 1.62 -10.62
N GLY A 164 4.85 2.22 -9.73
CA GLY A 164 4.79 1.83 -8.33
C GLY A 164 4.20 0.43 -8.10
N MET A 165 3.25 0.00 -8.93
CA MET A 165 2.50 -1.24 -8.70
C MET A 165 3.37 -2.50 -8.66
N PRO A 166 4.27 -2.76 -9.63
CA PRO A 166 5.20 -3.89 -9.56
C PRO A 166 6.17 -3.77 -8.38
N ILE A 167 6.56 -2.56 -7.98
CA ILE A 167 7.47 -2.36 -6.84
C ILE A 167 6.82 -2.82 -5.54
N PHE A 168 5.53 -2.53 -5.33
CA PHE A 168 4.80 -3.06 -4.18
C PHE A 168 4.59 -4.57 -4.27
N GLY A 169 4.42 -5.10 -5.50
CA GLY A 169 4.40 -6.53 -5.76
C GLY A 169 5.70 -7.22 -5.33
N ILE A 170 6.84 -6.66 -5.73
CA ILE A 170 8.18 -7.13 -5.33
C ILE A 170 8.32 -7.12 -3.81
N TYR A 171 7.98 -6.02 -3.15
CA TYR A 171 8.00 -5.93 -1.69
C TYR A 171 7.21 -7.06 -1.05
N SER A 172 5.96 -7.24 -1.46
CA SER A 172 5.03 -8.19 -0.85
C SER A 172 5.47 -9.65 -1.06
N VAL A 173 6.01 -9.99 -2.23
CA VAL A 173 6.53 -11.33 -2.51
C VAL A 173 7.82 -11.59 -1.71
N LEU A 174 8.73 -10.61 -1.68
CA LEU A 174 10.00 -10.74 -0.97
C LEU A 174 9.88 -10.75 0.57
N LEU A 175 8.72 -10.37 1.14
CA LEU A 175 8.46 -10.52 2.58
C LEU A 175 8.68 -11.95 3.08
N LYS A 176 8.50 -12.94 2.24
CA LYS A 176 8.78 -14.36 2.53
C LYS A 176 10.27 -14.60 2.85
N ARG A 177 11.17 -13.76 2.30
CA ARG A 177 12.63 -13.85 2.49
C ARG A 177 13.15 -12.98 3.64
N ARG A 178 12.25 -12.41 4.45
CA ARG A 178 12.68 -11.64 5.63
C ARG A 178 13.48 -12.53 6.58
N PRO A 179 14.54 -12.01 7.24
CA PRO A 179 15.34 -12.78 8.20
C PRO A 179 14.49 -13.29 9.37
N ALA A 180 14.45 -14.61 9.58
CA ALA A 180 13.65 -15.24 10.63
C ALA A 180 14.01 -14.79 12.06
N GLY A 181 15.24 -14.32 12.28
CA GLY A 181 15.69 -13.82 13.58
C GLY A 181 15.23 -12.40 13.92
N LEU A 182 14.53 -11.69 13.01
CA LEU A 182 13.95 -10.37 13.26
C LEU A 182 12.45 -10.51 13.58
N GLY A 183 12.05 -10.04 14.75
CA GLY A 183 10.62 -9.86 15.08
C GLY A 183 9.94 -8.85 14.15
N GLY A 184 8.60 -8.84 14.11
CA GLY A 184 7.86 -7.98 13.17
C GLY A 184 8.16 -6.48 13.33
N LEU A 185 8.23 -5.98 14.57
CA LEU A 185 8.56 -4.57 14.84
C LEU A 185 10.02 -4.24 14.54
N GLU A 186 10.95 -5.15 14.87
CA GLU A 186 12.36 -5.01 14.56
C GLU A 186 12.59 -4.94 13.04
N PHE A 187 11.95 -5.86 12.31
CA PHE A 187 12.00 -5.88 10.85
C PHE A 187 11.47 -4.57 10.25
N LEU A 188 10.27 -4.14 10.69
CA LEU A 188 9.67 -2.90 10.18
C LEU A 188 10.54 -1.69 10.49
N PHE A 189 11.11 -1.60 11.70
CA PHE A 189 12.04 -0.53 12.06
C PHE A 189 13.27 -0.53 11.16
N VAL A 190 13.90 -1.70 10.94
CA VAL A 190 15.12 -1.79 10.12
C VAL A 190 14.86 -1.33 8.69
N ILE A 191 13.79 -1.80 8.05
CA ILE A 191 13.48 -1.38 6.68
C ILE A 191 13.04 0.09 6.62
N SER A 192 12.37 0.61 7.65
CA SER A 192 12.01 2.04 7.74
C SER A 192 13.26 2.91 7.86
N ALA A 193 14.18 2.56 8.75
CA ALA A 193 15.44 3.28 8.94
C ALA A 193 16.32 3.25 7.67
N LEU A 194 16.45 2.09 7.02
CA LEU A 194 17.17 1.97 5.75
C LEU A 194 16.48 2.78 4.65
N GLY A 195 15.14 2.77 4.56
CA GLY A 195 14.40 3.57 3.59
C GLY A 195 14.58 5.07 3.81
N VAL A 196 14.57 5.53 5.07
CA VAL A 196 14.88 6.92 5.42
C VAL A 196 16.30 7.28 4.98
N LEU A 197 17.30 6.42 5.23
CA LEU A 197 18.66 6.64 4.79
C LEU A 197 18.80 6.72 3.27
N ILE A 198 18.05 5.87 2.53
CA ILE A 198 18.01 5.90 1.06
C ILE A 198 17.41 7.23 0.56
N MET A 199 16.35 7.73 1.21
CA MET A 199 15.66 8.96 0.80
C MET A 199 16.37 10.24 1.28
N ALA A 200 17.18 10.15 2.33
CA ALA A 200 17.81 11.31 2.98
C ALA A 200 18.60 12.24 2.03
N PRO A 201 19.42 11.75 1.08
CA PRO A 201 20.15 12.63 0.16
C PRO A 201 19.20 13.47 -0.70
N VAL A 202 18.12 12.86 -1.21
CA VAL A 202 17.14 13.58 -2.03
C VAL A 202 16.36 14.58 -1.18
N ALA A 203 15.93 14.18 0.02
CA ALA A 203 15.22 15.07 0.94
C ALA A 203 16.09 16.28 1.35
N ALA A 204 17.39 16.06 1.59
CA ALA A 204 18.34 17.12 1.91
C ALA A 204 18.55 18.08 0.72
N ALA A 205 18.69 17.56 -0.49
CA ALA A 205 18.81 18.38 -1.70
C ALA A 205 17.56 19.22 -1.94
N LEU A 206 16.37 18.64 -1.78
CA LEU A 206 15.11 19.39 -1.89
C LEU A 206 15.00 20.48 -0.83
N ALA A 207 15.36 20.19 0.42
CA ALA A 207 15.33 21.17 1.51
C ALA A 207 16.33 22.33 1.30
N TRP A 208 17.45 22.06 0.63
CA TRP A 208 18.42 23.08 0.27
C TRP A 208 17.88 24.08 -0.77
N HIS A 209 17.18 23.60 -1.79
CA HIS A 209 16.62 24.43 -2.85
C HIS A 209 15.28 25.07 -2.49
N THR A 210 14.49 24.38 -1.67
CA THR A 210 13.15 24.82 -1.24
C THR A 210 13.02 24.54 0.26
N PRO A 211 13.39 25.51 1.12
CA PRO A 211 13.31 25.32 2.56
C PRO A 211 11.91 24.84 2.97
N PRO A 212 11.81 23.81 3.81
CA PRO A 212 10.52 23.29 4.23
C PRO A 212 9.74 24.35 5.01
N ARG A 213 8.50 24.58 4.60
CA ARG A 213 7.56 25.39 5.38
C ARG A 213 6.99 24.52 6.50
N TRP A 214 6.83 25.10 7.68
CA TRP A 214 6.15 24.42 8.76
C TRP A 214 4.71 24.16 8.33
N PRO A 215 4.23 22.90 8.39
CA PRO A 215 2.86 22.59 8.02
C PRO A 215 1.90 23.20 9.05
N ASP A 216 0.72 23.59 8.59
CA ASP A 216 -0.39 23.90 9.50
C ASP A 216 -0.83 22.65 10.28
N ALA A 217 -1.71 22.83 11.26
CA ALA A 217 -2.17 21.73 12.12
C ALA A 217 -2.87 20.61 11.33
N ALA A 218 -3.59 20.95 10.26
CA ALA A 218 -4.27 19.97 9.43
C ALA A 218 -3.26 19.14 8.62
N ALA A 219 -2.29 19.79 7.98
CA ALA A 219 -1.24 19.09 7.24
C ALA A 219 -0.35 18.25 8.18
N ALA A 220 -0.02 18.76 9.36
CA ALA A 220 0.73 18.01 10.38
C ALA A 220 -0.03 16.76 10.83
N SER A 221 -1.35 16.86 11.10
CA SER A 221 -2.18 15.72 11.46
C SER A 221 -2.24 14.66 10.35
N GLY A 222 -2.28 15.09 9.09
CA GLY A 222 -2.20 14.20 7.94
C GLY A 222 -0.90 13.41 7.88
N VAL A 223 0.26 14.06 8.12
CA VAL A 223 1.56 13.38 8.17
C VAL A 223 1.62 12.39 9.35
N VAL A 224 1.09 12.76 10.53
CA VAL A 224 1.00 11.86 11.69
C VAL A 224 0.15 10.63 11.37
N TYR A 225 -1.02 10.82 10.75
CA TYR A 225 -1.87 9.70 10.29
C TYR A 225 -1.12 8.79 9.32
N MET A 226 -0.43 9.36 8.33
CA MET A 226 0.35 8.61 7.35
C MET A 226 1.51 7.83 8.02
N ALA A 227 2.15 8.40 9.02
CA ALA A 227 3.24 7.76 9.76
C ALA A 227 2.72 6.63 10.67
N LEU A 228 1.77 6.91 11.56
CA LEU A 228 1.32 5.95 12.56
C LEU A 228 0.33 4.93 11.98
N GLY A 229 -0.65 5.41 11.22
CA GLY A 229 -1.65 4.57 10.58
C GLY A 229 -1.06 3.81 9.40
N ALA A 230 -0.72 4.53 8.35
CA ALA A 230 -0.41 3.91 7.07
C ALA A 230 1.00 3.31 6.97
N SER A 231 2.01 3.82 7.73
CA SER A 231 3.37 3.27 7.72
C SER A 231 3.62 2.27 8.85
N VAL A 232 3.09 2.48 10.04
CA VAL A 232 3.32 1.54 11.16
C VAL A 232 2.21 0.49 11.22
N LEU A 233 0.97 0.87 11.55
CA LEU A 233 -0.10 -0.08 11.82
C LEU A 233 -0.47 -0.89 10.57
N ALA A 234 -0.69 -0.25 9.44
CA ALA A 234 -1.05 -0.94 8.21
C ALA A 234 0.06 -1.90 7.74
N TYR A 235 1.34 -1.52 7.85
CA TYR A 235 2.45 -2.42 7.50
C TYR A 235 2.61 -3.60 8.47
N ILE A 236 2.37 -3.41 9.77
CA ILE A 236 2.31 -4.52 10.73
C ILE A 236 1.22 -5.51 10.32
N CYS A 237 0.01 -5.00 10.05
CA CYS A 237 -1.13 -5.81 9.63
C CYS A 237 -0.86 -6.52 8.30
N TRP A 238 -0.36 -5.78 7.29
CA TRP A 238 -0.03 -6.32 5.97
C TRP A 238 1.05 -7.41 6.05
N ASN A 239 2.18 -7.11 6.68
CA ASN A 239 3.30 -8.04 6.78
C ASN A 239 2.90 -9.32 7.52
N ARG A 240 2.08 -9.20 8.57
CA ARG A 240 1.54 -10.35 9.29
C ARG A 240 0.56 -11.13 8.43
N GLY A 241 -0.36 -10.45 7.76
CA GLY A 241 -1.32 -11.08 6.84
C GLY A 241 -0.63 -11.84 5.72
N VAL A 242 0.29 -11.19 4.99
CA VAL A 242 1.08 -11.81 3.91
C VAL A 242 1.86 -13.03 4.41
N SER A 243 2.45 -12.97 5.61
CA SER A 243 3.21 -14.11 6.16
C SER A 243 2.35 -15.34 6.43
N VAL A 244 1.04 -15.19 6.53
CA VAL A 244 0.08 -16.27 6.82
C VAL A 244 -0.57 -16.81 5.56
N VAL A 245 -1.04 -15.92 4.68
CA VAL A 245 -1.85 -16.32 3.52
C VAL A 245 -1.07 -16.35 2.21
N GLY A 246 0.16 -15.79 2.19
CA GLY A 246 0.99 -15.62 1.01
C GLY A 246 0.67 -14.33 0.24
N ALA A 247 1.61 -13.90 -0.61
CA ALA A 247 1.52 -12.66 -1.35
C ALA A 247 0.31 -12.64 -2.30
N ASN A 248 0.10 -13.71 -3.08
CA ASN A 248 -1.00 -13.80 -4.04
C ASN A 248 -2.37 -13.63 -3.37
N ALA A 249 -2.63 -14.38 -2.28
CA ALA A 249 -3.91 -14.28 -1.58
C ALA A 249 -4.11 -12.92 -0.88
N ALA A 250 -3.02 -12.33 -0.35
CA ALA A 250 -3.06 -10.99 0.22
C ALA A 250 -3.32 -9.93 -0.84
N GLY A 251 -2.74 -10.05 -2.04
CA GLY A 251 -2.90 -9.12 -3.14
C GLY A 251 -4.37 -8.86 -3.49
N PHE A 252 -5.19 -9.90 -3.54
CA PHE A 252 -6.62 -9.73 -3.85
C PHE A 252 -7.37 -8.86 -2.84
N THR A 253 -6.91 -8.79 -1.60
CA THR A 253 -7.53 -7.91 -0.59
C THR A 253 -7.32 -6.43 -0.88
N VAL A 254 -6.36 -6.05 -1.74
CA VAL A 254 -6.16 -4.67 -2.17
C VAL A 254 -7.37 -4.11 -2.92
N HIS A 255 -8.17 -4.97 -3.56
CA HIS A 255 -9.43 -4.57 -4.17
C HIS A 255 -10.49 -4.08 -3.16
N LEU A 256 -10.30 -4.31 -1.86
CA LEU A 256 -11.13 -3.68 -0.81
C LEU A 256 -10.85 -2.18 -0.67
N LEU A 257 -9.70 -1.69 -1.14
CA LEU A 257 -9.30 -0.29 -0.99
C LEU A 257 -10.30 0.69 -1.66
N PRO A 258 -10.73 0.48 -2.91
CA PRO A 258 -11.79 1.31 -3.52
C PRO A 258 -13.13 1.22 -2.77
N ALA A 259 -13.50 0.04 -2.28
CA ALA A 259 -14.73 -0.14 -1.50
C ALA A 259 -14.68 0.66 -0.19
N PHE A 260 -13.56 0.58 0.55
CA PHE A 260 -13.36 1.38 1.74
C PHE A 260 -13.25 2.88 1.42
N GLY A 261 -12.61 3.24 0.29
CA GLY A 261 -12.53 4.63 -0.16
C GLY A 261 -13.93 5.23 -0.39
N ALA A 262 -14.82 4.50 -1.06
CA ALA A 262 -16.21 4.92 -1.26
C ALA A 262 -16.96 5.07 0.06
N LEU A 263 -16.79 4.13 1.00
CA LEU A 263 -17.41 4.24 2.33
C LEU A 263 -16.88 5.43 3.12
N LEU A 264 -15.57 5.69 3.08
CA LEU A 264 -14.97 6.85 3.75
C LEU A 264 -15.43 8.17 3.13
N ALA A 265 -15.63 8.23 1.81
CA ALA A 265 -16.16 9.41 1.14
C ALA A 265 -17.60 9.72 1.59
N VAL A 266 -18.45 8.70 1.73
CA VAL A 266 -19.81 8.87 2.28
C VAL A 266 -19.77 9.34 3.74
N LEU A 267 -18.92 8.73 4.59
CA LEU A 267 -18.89 9.01 6.02
C LEU A 267 -18.26 10.37 6.36
N PHE A 268 -17.21 10.77 5.64
CA PHE A 268 -16.40 11.93 6.00
C PHE A 268 -16.54 13.13 5.05
N LEU A 269 -16.95 12.88 3.78
CA LEU A 269 -17.10 13.93 2.78
C LEU A 269 -18.59 14.26 2.52
N GLY A 270 -19.53 13.55 3.17
CA GLY A 270 -20.97 13.78 3.00
C GLY A 270 -21.52 13.36 1.64
N GLU A 271 -20.81 12.49 0.90
CA GLU A 271 -21.29 11.96 -0.36
C GLU A 271 -22.52 11.05 -0.14
N ALA A 272 -23.49 11.08 -1.07
CA ALA A 272 -24.66 10.21 -0.98
C ALA A 272 -24.28 8.75 -1.30
N PHE A 273 -24.72 7.81 -0.46
CA PHE A 273 -24.58 6.39 -0.73
C PHE A 273 -25.58 5.96 -1.80
N ALA A 274 -25.12 5.73 -3.00
CA ALA A 274 -25.95 5.36 -4.15
C ALA A 274 -25.92 3.84 -4.40
N GLY A 275 -26.90 3.35 -5.19
CA GLY A 275 -27.05 1.92 -5.51
C GLY A 275 -25.81 1.30 -6.16
N TYR A 276 -25.06 2.05 -6.96
CA TYR A 276 -23.81 1.55 -7.58
C TYR A 276 -22.69 1.30 -6.55
N HIS A 277 -22.68 2.01 -5.43
CA HIS A 277 -21.74 1.70 -4.33
C HIS A 277 -22.05 0.33 -3.73
N ALA A 278 -23.34 0.06 -3.41
CA ALA A 278 -23.74 -1.24 -2.87
C ALA A 278 -23.45 -2.39 -3.84
N ALA A 279 -23.82 -2.22 -5.12
CA ALA A 279 -23.59 -3.22 -6.17
C ALA A 279 -22.09 -3.48 -6.37
N GLY A 280 -21.28 -2.44 -6.53
CA GLY A 280 -19.84 -2.59 -6.72
C GLY A 280 -19.13 -3.21 -5.53
N ILE A 281 -19.47 -2.81 -4.30
CA ILE A 281 -18.92 -3.41 -3.06
C ILE A 281 -19.28 -4.90 -3.00
N ALA A 282 -20.54 -5.28 -3.28
CA ALA A 282 -20.95 -6.68 -3.27
C ALA A 282 -20.15 -7.52 -4.27
N VAL A 283 -19.95 -7.01 -5.51
CA VAL A 283 -19.16 -7.68 -6.55
C VAL A 283 -17.68 -7.77 -6.16
N ILE A 284 -17.08 -6.72 -5.57
CA ILE A 284 -15.71 -6.74 -5.04
C ILE A 284 -15.58 -7.84 -3.98
N LEU A 285 -16.46 -7.88 -2.99
CA LEU A 285 -16.43 -8.87 -1.93
C LEU A 285 -16.57 -10.30 -2.46
N ALA A 286 -17.46 -10.52 -3.42
CA ALA A 286 -17.63 -11.81 -4.10
C ALA A 286 -16.33 -12.22 -4.82
N GLY A 287 -15.70 -11.31 -5.56
CA GLY A 287 -14.45 -11.56 -6.27
C GLY A 287 -13.29 -11.89 -5.32
N VAL A 288 -13.11 -11.11 -4.26
CA VAL A 288 -12.09 -11.36 -3.23
C VAL A 288 -12.35 -12.72 -2.55
N PHE A 289 -13.60 -13.06 -2.25
CA PHE A 289 -13.95 -14.34 -1.67
C PHE A 289 -13.60 -15.52 -2.59
N VAL A 290 -13.94 -15.43 -3.88
CA VAL A 290 -13.58 -16.45 -4.88
C VAL A 290 -12.05 -16.60 -4.98
N ALA A 291 -11.31 -15.49 -5.08
CA ALA A 291 -9.86 -15.51 -5.21
C ALA A 291 -9.13 -16.08 -3.99
N THR A 292 -9.68 -15.91 -2.78
CA THR A 292 -9.02 -16.25 -1.52
C THR A 292 -9.43 -17.62 -0.95
N ARG A 293 -10.40 -18.32 -1.56
CA ARG A 293 -10.77 -19.69 -1.16
C ARG A 293 -9.55 -20.63 -1.22
N PRO A 294 -9.41 -21.57 -0.26
CA PRO A 294 -8.41 -22.62 -0.37
C PRO A 294 -8.61 -23.46 -1.64
N ALA A 295 -7.55 -24.08 -2.17
CA ALA A 295 -7.72 -25.18 -3.11
C ALA A 295 -8.44 -26.34 -2.39
N SER A 296 -9.53 -26.82 -2.94
CA SER A 296 -10.16 -28.08 -2.55
C SER A 296 -9.23 -29.23 -2.86
#